data_5c93e8b976f166b693f6453fc456928d
#
_entry.id   5c93e8b976f166b693f6453fc456928d
#
_cell.length_a   1.000
_cell.length_b   1.000
_cell.length_c   1.000
_cell.angle_alpha   90.00
_cell.angle_beta   90.00
_cell.angle_gamma   90.00
#
_symmetry.space_group_name_H-M   'P 1'
#
loop_
_entity.id
_entity.type
_entity.pdbx_description
1 polymer ?
#
loop_
_entity_poly.entity_id
_entity_poly.type
_entity_poly.pdbx_seq_one_letter_code
_entity_poly.pdbx_strand_id
1 'polypeptide(L)'
;MQTLITLLSQHPEGIVLYDRSQPHAVLLTDYTNGNFYCSDPAGNISSGRIPLESSSVSVNRSSCYWYVASDHNFIAAEADGLRLEGMSYPINVRAGKGMALTGTANAALGTTLTNVQVAVLDENDQTVFTAQAAPNTAIFSFKSLDSSIRFGELPAGNYTYMVVVTDSQGDNLCFTSDFTVSDGSASSGVYWSVKDTEGTKLLDSIQEVQDSFTSATESTLGWLESLFH
;
A
#
# COMPACT_ATOMS: atom_id res chain seq x y z
N MET A 1 16.56 -14.12 10.57
CA MET A 1 16.35 -15.27 9.65
C MET A 1 14.87 -15.66 9.59
N GLN A 2 14.22 -15.97 10.71
CA GLN A 2 12.79 -16.31 10.74
C GLN A 2 11.90 -15.23 10.14
N THR A 3 12.19 -13.98 10.42
CA THR A 3 11.47 -12.81 9.86
C THR A 3 11.47 -12.77 8.34
N LEU A 4 12.63 -13.01 7.70
CA LEU A 4 12.73 -13.05 6.24
C LEU A 4 11.93 -14.20 5.63
N ILE A 5 11.89 -15.36 6.31
CA ILE A 5 11.10 -16.52 5.86
C ILE A 5 9.61 -16.16 5.90
N THR A 6 9.15 -15.54 6.98
CA THR A 6 7.77 -15.10 7.12
C THR A 6 7.41 -14.07 6.04
N LEU A 7 8.26 -13.06 5.85
CA LEU A 7 8.05 -12.05 4.81
C LEU A 7 7.99 -12.65 3.40
N LEU A 8 8.90 -13.55 3.05
CA LEU A 8 8.87 -14.20 1.74
C LEU A 8 7.58 -15.01 1.51
N SER A 9 6.98 -15.55 2.57
CA SER A 9 5.69 -16.23 2.45
C SER A 9 4.52 -15.27 2.21
N GLN A 10 4.66 -14.01 2.61
CA GLN A 10 3.67 -12.96 2.47
C GLN A 10 3.88 -12.11 1.21
N HIS A 11 5.11 -12.07 0.70
CA HIS A 11 5.54 -11.28 -0.44
C HIS A 11 6.09 -12.18 -1.56
N PRO A 12 5.21 -12.83 -2.33
CA PRO A 12 5.62 -13.74 -3.42
C PRO A 12 6.37 -13.02 -4.55
N GLU A 13 6.25 -11.70 -4.65
CA GLU A 13 7.03 -10.84 -5.54
C GLU A 13 8.50 -10.76 -5.15
N GLY A 14 8.84 -11.15 -3.92
CA GLY A 14 10.19 -11.16 -3.38
C GLY A 14 10.52 -9.96 -2.49
N ILE A 15 11.69 -10.04 -1.84
CA ILE A 15 12.20 -9.05 -0.90
C ILE A 15 13.59 -8.61 -1.37
N VAL A 16 13.81 -7.30 -1.49
CA VAL A 16 15.14 -6.77 -1.78
C VAL A 16 16.00 -6.83 -0.52
N LEU A 17 17.06 -7.60 -0.55
CA LEU A 17 18.08 -7.68 0.52
C LEU A 17 19.30 -6.87 0.09
N TYR A 18 19.73 -5.92 0.93
CA TYR A 18 20.91 -5.10 0.72
C TYR A 18 21.90 -5.32 1.85
N ASP A 19 23.13 -5.67 1.52
CA ASP A 19 24.24 -5.80 2.46
C ASP A 19 25.16 -4.58 2.38
N ARG A 20 25.15 -3.75 3.43
CA ARG A 20 25.98 -2.53 3.50
C ARG A 20 27.48 -2.84 3.62
N SER A 21 27.83 -4.03 4.12
CA SER A 21 29.23 -4.45 4.23
C SER A 21 29.81 -4.84 2.87
N GLN A 22 28.92 -5.21 1.94
CA GLN A 22 29.23 -5.51 0.54
C GLN A 22 28.22 -4.74 -0.31
N PRO A 23 28.40 -3.44 -0.59
CA PRO A 23 27.35 -2.56 -1.14
C PRO A 23 26.68 -3.12 -2.39
N HIS A 24 25.80 -4.06 -2.20
CA HIS A 24 25.12 -4.82 -3.23
C HIS A 24 23.72 -5.22 -2.76
N ALA A 25 22.78 -5.31 -3.68
CA ALA A 25 21.41 -5.72 -3.43
C ALA A 25 21.02 -6.89 -4.34
N VAL A 26 20.25 -7.80 -3.78
CA VAL A 26 19.64 -8.93 -4.50
C VAL A 26 18.16 -9.00 -4.19
N LEU A 27 17.37 -9.60 -5.07
CA LEU A 27 15.97 -9.91 -4.81
C LEU A 27 15.88 -11.33 -4.25
N LEU A 28 15.56 -11.47 -2.97
CA LEU A 28 15.20 -12.77 -2.40
C LEU A 28 13.87 -13.23 -3.01
N THR A 29 13.85 -14.43 -3.57
CA THR A 29 12.70 -14.98 -4.29
C THR A 29 11.97 -16.05 -3.49
N ASP A 30 12.69 -16.85 -2.72
CA ASP A 30 12.10 -17.92 -1.91
C ASP A 30 13.05 -18.49 -0.87
N TYR A 31 12.48 -19.32 0.02
CA TYR A 31 13.21 -20.11 1.00
C TYR A 31 12.80 -21.58 0.87
N THR A 32 13.71 -22.42 0.42
CA THR A 32 13.43 -23.83 0.14
C THR A 32 14.54 -24.72 0.69
N ASN A 33 14.19 -25.81 1.38
CA ASN A 33 15.13 -26.78 1.94
C ASN A 33 16.22 -26.18 2.84
N GLY A 34 15.84 -25.15 3.63
CA GLY A 34 16.78 -24.52 4.58
C GLY A 34 17.65 -23.41 3.96
N ASN A 35 17.48 -23.09 2.68
CA ASN A 35 18.29 -22.10 1.96
C ASN A 35 17.42 -20.98 1.37
N PHE A 36 17.93 -19.75 1.45
CA PHE A 36 17.39 -18.63 0.67
C PHE A 36 17.87 -18.70 -0.77
N TYR A 37 17.00 -18.33 -1.68
CA TYR A 37 17.31 -18.15 -3.10
C TYR A 37 17.05 -16.71 -3.50
N CYS A 38 17.82 -16.25 -4.48
CA CYS A 38 17.73 -14.87 -4.96
C CYS A 38 17.94 -14.76 -6.47
N SER A 39 17.50 -13.62 -7.01
CA SER A 39 17.93 -13.10 -8.30
C SER A 39 18.99 -12.03 -8.05
N ASP A 40 20.21 -12.24 -8.57
CA ASP A 40 21.32 -11.33 -8.40
C ASP A 40 21.61 -10.62 -9.73
N PRO A 41 21.43 -9.28 -9.81
CA PRO A 41 21.65 -8.53 -11.04
C PRO A 41 23.12 -8.48 -11.49
N ALA A 42 24.07 -8.72 -10.56
CA ALA A 42 25.51 -8.78 -10.89
C ALA A 42 25.96 -10.20 -11.27
N GLY A 43 25.12 -11.20 -11.07
CA GLY A 43 25.38 -12.59 -11.37
C GLY A 43 25.17 -12.94 -12.83
N ASN A 44 25.57 -14.17 -13.21
CA ASN A 44 25.26 -14.69 -14.54
C ASN A 44 23.77 -15.04 -14.61
N ILE A 45 22.99 -14.24 -15.32
CA ILE A 45 21.52 -14.20 -15.36
C ILE A 45 20.88 -15.43 -16.00
N SER A 46 21.65 -16.44 -16.37
CA SER A 46 21.14 -17.59 -17.16
C SER A 46 20.10 -18.45 -16.42
N SER A 47 19.97 -18.35 -15.11
CA SER A 47 18.99 -19.11 -14.33
C SER A 47 17.95 -18.27 -13.57
N GLY A 48 18.15 -16.96 -13.43
CA GLY A 48 17.23 -16.08 -12.72
C GLY A 48 17.06 -16.38 -11.22
N ARG A 49 17.59 -17.50 -10.73
CA ARG A 49 17.43 -17.98 -9.36
C ARG A 49 18.68 -18.75 -8.93
N ILE A 50 19.40 -18.21 -7.96
CA ILE A 50 20.60 -18.83 -7.37
C ILE A 50 20.48 -18.93 -5.85
N PRO A 51 21.16 -19.84 -5.18
CA PRO A 51 21.27 -19.81 -3.72
C PRO A 51 21.89 -18.48 -3.27
N LEU A 52 21.37 -17.89 -2.19
CA LEU A 52 21.88 -16.62 -1.65
C LEU A 52 23.38 -16.70 -1.31
N GLU A 53 23.85 -17.85 -0.84
CA GLU A 53 25.27 -18.10 -0.56
C GLU A 53 26.18 -18.01 -1.80
N SER A 54 25.61 -18.11 -2.99
CA SER A 54 26.32 -17.94 -4.27
C SER A 54 26.40 -16.48 -4.73
N SER A 55 25.70 -15.58 -4.05
CA SER A 55 25.80 -14.15 -4.26
C SER A 55 26.84 -13.52 -3.33
N SER A 56 27.17 -12.24 -3.54
CA SER A 56 28.02 -11.49 -2.62
C SER A 56 27.26 -10.94 -1.39
N VAL A 57 25.95 -11.11 -1.33
CA VAL A 57 25.09 -10.57 -0.29
C VAL A 57 24.83 -11.64 0.77
N SER A 58 24.91 -11.25 2.03
CA SER A 58 24.61 -12.12 3.17
C SER A 58 23.62 -11.46 4.13
N VAL A 59 22.87 -12.27 4.86
CA VAL A 59 22.05 -11.81 5.99
C VAL A 59 22.94 -11.63 7.20
N ASN A 60 23.28 -10.40 7.54
CA ASN A 60 24.14 -10.04 8.65
C ASN A 60 23.67 -8.75 9.34
N ARG A 61 24.40 -8.25 10.35
CA ARG A 61 24.04 -7.04 11.10
C ARG A 61 24.03 -5.76 10.25
N SER A 62 24.71 -5.77 9.09
CA SER A 62 24.76 -4.65 8.15
C SER A 62 23.67 -4.75 7.09
N SER A 63 22.93 -5.85 7.03
CA SER A 63 21.87 -6.05 6.07
C SER A 63 20.64 -5.24 6.42
N CYS A 64 20.00 -4.72 5.41
CA CYS A 64 18.65 -4.20 5.47
C CYS A 64 17.86 -4.79 4.31
N TYR A 65 16.55 -4.79 4.41
CA TYR A 65 15.69 -5.33 3.38
C TYR A 65 14.50 -4.40 3.12
N TRP A 66 14.01 -4.45 1.90
CA TRP A 66 12.80 -3.77 1.48
C TRP A 66 11.87 -4.79 0.84
N TYR A 67 10.61 -4.65 1.10
CA TYR A 67 9.56 -5.33 0.38
C TYR A 67 8.58 -4.30 -0.16
N VAL A 68 7.89 -4.67 -1.20
CA VAL A 68 6.81 -3.83 -1.70
C VAL A 68 5.67 -3.96 -0.70
N ALA A 69 5.37 -2.87 0.01
CA ALA A 69 4.16 -2.81 0.83
C ALA A 69 2.92 -2.66 -0.07
N SER A 70 2.92 -3.34 -1.22
CA SER A 70 1.95 -3.17 -2.29
C SER A 70 0.56 -3.54 -1.86
N ASP A 71 0.46 -4.58 -1.06
CA ASP A 71 -0.82 -5.00 -0.50
C ASP A 71 -1.39 -3.93 0.46
N HIS A 72 -0.56 -2.96 0.82
CA HIS A 72 -0.91 -1.84 1.70
C HIS A 72 -0.95 -0.50 0.98
N ASN A 73 -0.44 -0.40 -0.25
CA ASN A 73 -0.35 0.86 -1.00
C ASN A 73 -1.03 0.82 -2.36
N PHE A 74 -1.36 -0.36 -2.87
CA PHE A 74 -2.05 -0.51 -4.14
C PHE A 74 -3.20 -1.49 -3.96
N ILE A 75 -4.40 -1.00 -4.21
CA ILE A 75 -5.60 -1.79 -4.06
C ILE A 75 -5.97 -2.41 -5.39
N ALA A 76 -6.37 -3.67 -5.31
CA ALA A 76 -7.34 -4.25 -6.20
C ALA A 76 -8.58 -4.58 -5.34
N ALA A 77 -9.61 -3.76 -5.42
CA ALA A 77 -10.90 -4.01 -4.80
C ALA A 77 -11.94 -4.22 -5.88
N GLU A 78 -12.85 -5.14 -5.64
CA GLU A 78 -13.93 -5.46 -6.58
C GLU A 78 -15.23 -5.66 -5.83
N ALA A 79 -16.30 -5.05 -6.32
CA ALA A 79 -17.67 -5.29 -5.89
C ALA A 79 -18.60 -5.13 -7.09
N ASP A 80 -19.46 -6.11 -7.35
CA ASP A 80 -20.47 -6.11 -8.41
C ASP A 80 -19.90 -5.77 -9.80
N GLY A 81 -18.64 -6.19 -10.05
CA GLY A 81 -17.90 -5.90 -11.26
C GLY A 81 -17.25 -4.51 -11.33
N LEU A 82 -17.50 -3.63 -10.36
CA LEU A 82 -16.72 -2.41 -10.13
C LEU A 82 -15.34 -2.77 -9.59
N ARG A 83 -14.29 -2.11 -10.07
CA ARG A 83 -12.92 -2.41 -9.65
C ARG A 83 -12.10 -1.16 -9.44
N LEU A 84 -11.27 -1.18 -8.39
CA LEU A 84 -10.16 -0.24 -8.19
C LEU A 84 -8.87 -0.98 -8.51
N GLU A 85 -8.04 -0.44 -9.39
CA GLU A 85 -6.81 -1.08 -9.85
C GLU A 85 -5.62 -0.11 -9.71
N GLY A 86 -4.55 -0.58 -9.06
CA GLY A 86 -3.31 0.19 -8.91
C GLY A 86 -3.47 1.51 -8.16
N MET A 87 -4.49 1.64 -7.32
CA MET A 87 -4.76 2.84 -6.56
C MET A 87 -3.79 2.96 -5.39
N SER A 88 -3.08 4.08 -5.30
CA SER A 88 -2.29 4.41 -4.12
C SER A 88 -3.18 4.96 -3.01
N TYR A 89 -2.85 4.65 -1.77
CA TYR A 89 -3.49 5.21 -0.59
C TYR A 89 -2.45 5.50 0.51
N PRO A 90 -2.70 6.49 1.38
CA PRO A 90 -1.77 6.83 2.43
C PRO A 90 -1.80 5.80 3.57
N ILE A 91 -0.65 5.54 4.16
CA ILE A 91 -0.52 4.81 5.43
C ILE A 91 0.12 5.73 6.46
N ASN A 92 1.30 6.25 6.13
CA ASN A 92 2.01 7.23 6.92
C ASN A 92 2.44 8.37 6.01
N VAL A 93 1.96 9.57 6.27
CA VAL A 93 2.31 10.77 5.53
C VAL A 93 3.14 11.68 6.42
N ARG A 94 4.20 12.25 5.88
CA ARG A 94 4.95 13.29 6.56
C ARG A 94 4.30 14.64 6.28
N ALA A 95 4.07 15.45 7.31
CA ALA A 95 3.61 16.82 7.15
C ALA A 95 4.49 17.60 6.16
N GLY A 96 3.89 18.33 5.25
CA GLY A 96 4.57 19.02 4.16
C GLY A 96 4.99 18.15 2.98
N LYS A 97 4.66 16.86 2.97
CA LYS A 97 4.91 15.94 1.83
C LYS A 97 3.58 15.47 1.26
N GLY A 98 3.43 15.64 -0.04
CA GLY A 98 2.28 15.13 -0.76
C GLY A 98 2.43 13.66 -1.14
N MET A 99 1.32 13.04 -1.45
CA MET A 99 1.22 11.76 -2.14
C MET A 99 0.42 11.98 -3.41
N ALA A 100 0.87 11.43 -4.53
CA ALA A 100 0.11 11.48 -5.77
C ALA A 100 -0.98 10.41 -5.79
N LEU A 101 -2.16 10.78 -6.27
CA LEU A 101 -3.22 9.83 -6.55
C LEU A 101 -2.90 9.06 -7.83
N THR A 102 -2.89 7.74 -7.76
CA THR A 102 -2.62 6.84 -8.89
C THR A 102 -3.75 5.83 -9.06
N GLY A 103 -3.67 5.05 -10.12
CA GLY A 103 -4.61 3.98 -10.40
C GLY A 103 -5.87 4.42 -11.11
N THR A 104 -6.77 3.47 -11.27
CA THR A 104 -8.03 3.63 -12.02
C THR A 104 -9.20 3.03 -11.26
N ALA A 105 -10.36 3.63 -11.44
CA ALA A 105 -11.65 3.00 -11.20
C ALA A 105 -12.20 2.47 -12.53
N ASN A 106 -12.71 1.26 -12.52
CA ASN A 106 -13.26 0.60 -13.70
C ASN A 106 -14.72 0.20 -13.41
N ALA A 107 -15.61 0.59 -14.29
CA ALA A 107 -17.03 0.20 -14.22
C ALA A 107 -17.20 -1.29 -14.57
N ALA A 108 -18.30 -1.87 -14.13
CA ALA A 108 -18.72 -3.19 -14.56
C ALA A 108 -18.92 -3.25 -16.09
N LEU A 109 -18.87 -4.45 -16.67
CA LEU A 109 -19.01 -4.62 -18.10
C LEU A 109 -20.39 -4.10 -18.58
N GLY A 110 -20.36 -3.16 -19.51
CA GLY A 110 -21.57 -2.56 -20.08
C GLY A 110 -22.13 -1.38 -19.28
N THR A 111 -21.46 -0.94 -18.21
CA THR A 111 -21.83 0.23 -17.41
C THR A 111 -20.81 1.37 -17.56
N THR A 112 -21.10 2.51 -16.96
CA THR A 112 -20.20 3.65 -16.87
C THR A 112 -20.16 4.16 -15.43
N LEU A 113 -19.05 4.75 -15.02
CA LEU A 113 -18.91 5.39 -13.72
C LEU A 113 -19.68 6.70 -13.69
N THR A 114 -20.69 6.79 -12.84
CA THR A 114 -21.51 8.00 -12.67
C THR A 114 -21.00 8.88 -11.55
N ASN A 115 -20.30 8.29 -10.57
CA ASN A 115 -19.65 9.01 -9.49
C ASN A 115 -18.30 8.36 -9.14
N VAL A 116 -17.29 9.20 -8.95
CA VAL A 116 -16.02 8.83 -8.34
C VAL A 116 -15.68 9.91 -7.32
N GLN A 117 -15.61 9.55 -6.06
CA GLN A 117 -15.31 10.46 -4.96
C GLN A 117 -14.11 9.96 -4.18
N VAL A 118 -13.23 10.89 -3.82
CA VAL A 118 -12.13 10.69 -2.89
C VAL A 118 -12.32 11.68 -1.75
N ALA A 119 -12.19 11.23 -0.51
CA ALA A 119 -12.27 12.09 0.66
C ALA A 119 -11.17 11.75 1.67
N VAL A 120 -10.83 12.73 2.48
CA VAL A 120 -10.00 12.59 3.67
C VAL A 120 -10.82 13.12 4.85
N LEU A 121 -10.98 12.28 5.85
CA LEU A 121 -11.70 12.60 7.09
C LEU A 121 -10.70 12.74 8.23
N ASP A 122 -11.00 13.59 9.20
CA ASP A 122 -10.25 13.68 10.45
C ASP A 122 -10.73 12.64 11.49
N GLU A 123 -10.14 12.63 12.65
CA GLU A 123 -10.47 11.73 13.78
C GLU A 123 -11.90 11.90 14.33
N ASN A 124 -12.64 12.93 13.90
CA ASN A 124 -14.02 13.17 14.26
C ASN A 124 -14.97 12.94 13.08
N ASP A 125 -14.52 12.21 12.05
CA ASP A 125 -15.23 11.95 10.79
C ASP A 125 -15.62 13.21 10.00
N GLN A 126 -14.94 14.34 10.27
CA GLN A 126 -15.17 15.56 9.52
C GLN A 126 -14.33 15.57 8.24
N THR A 127 -14.97 15.84 7.12
CA THR A 127 -14.30 15.93 5.81
C THR A 127 -13.31 17.09 5.80
N VAL A 128 -12.02 16.78 5.65
CA VAL A 128 -10.93 17.76 5.51
C VAL A 128 -10.70 18.09 4.03
N PHE A 129 -10.64 17.07 3.18
CA PHE A 129 -10.57 17.21 1.74
C PHE A 129 -11.58 16.31 1.07
N THR A 130 -12.15 16.78 -0.04
CA THR A 130 -12.96 15.94 -0.93
C THR A 130 -12.74 16.36 -2.37
N ALA A 131 -12.77 15.38 -3.25
CA ALA A 131 -12.74 15.56 -4.69
C ALA A 131 -13.75 14.59 -5.33
N GLN A 132 -14.51 15.07 -6.29
CA GLN A 132 -15.54 14.29 -6.94
C GLN A 132 -15.54 14.51 -8.44
N ALA A 133 -15.85 13.47 -9.19
CA ALA A 133 -16.08 13.51 -10.62
C ALA A 133 -17.27 12.65 -11.01
N ALA A 134 -17.98 13.06 -12.07
CA ALA A 134 -19.00 12.26 -12.74
C ALA A 134 -18.53 11.98 -14.18
N PRO A 135 -17.61 11.01 -14.36
CA PRO A 135 -16.88 10.86 -15.62
C PRO A 135 -17.76 10.33 -16.76
N ASN A 136 -18.80 9.58 -16.46
CA ASN A 136 -19.65 8.90 -17.45
C ASN A 136 -18.83 8.05 -18.45
N THR A 137 -17.76 7.41 -17.96
CA THR A 137 -16.87 6.55 -18.74
C THR A 137 -16.71 5.20 -18.06
N ALA A 138 -16.29 4.18 -18.80
CA ALA A 138 -16.02 2.86 -18.24
C ALA A 138 -14.76 2.84 -17.36
N ILE A 139 -13.83 3.76 -17.57
CA ILE A 139 -12.57 3.84 -16.83
C ILE A 139 -12.31 5.29 -16.44
N PHE A 140 -11.87 5.50 -15.20
CA PHE A 140 -11.50 6.81 -14.66
C PHE A 140 -10.13 6.73 -13.98
N SER A 141 -9.25 7.70 -14.25
CA SER A 141 -7.94 7.80 -13.60
C SER A 141 -8.00 8.75 -12.41
N PHE A 142 -7.61 8.27 -11.23
CA PHE A 142 -7.54 9.08 -10.00
C PHE A 142 -6.56 10.26 -10.11
N LYS A 143 -5.60 10.20 -11.01
CA LYS A 143 -4.68 11.31 -11.27
C LYS A 143 -5.40 12.62 -11.61
N SER A 144 -6.60 12.56 -12.16
CA SER A 144 -7.40 13.76 -12.46
C SER A 144 -7.91 14.50 -11.22
N LEU A 145 -7.95 13.83 -10.06
CA LEU A 145 -8.35 14.40 -8.77
C LEU A 145 -7.15 14.81 -7.90
N ASP A 146 -5.92 14.55 -8.35
CA ASP A 146 -4.69 14.72 -7.56
C ASP A 146 -4.52 16.14 -7.01
N SER A 147 -4.84 17.15 -7.79
CA SER A 147 -4.73 18.55 -7.37
C SER A 147 -5.72 18.98 -6.28
N SER A 148 -6.77 18.20 -6.05
CA SER A 148 -7.83 18.51 -5.08
C SER A 148 -7.61 17.88 -3.71
N ILE A 149 -6.75 16.87 -3.61
CA ILE A 149 -6.41 16.19 -2.37
C ILE A 149 -4.96 16.53 -1.99
N ARG A 150 -4.80 17.34 -0.97
CA ARG A 150 -3.50 17.94 -0.60
C ARG A 150 -2.96 17.33 0.68
N PHE A 151 -2.53 16.08 0.63
CA PHE A 151 -1.98 15.39 1.80
C PHE A 151 -0.88 16.16 2.52
N GLY A 152 -0.06 16.93 1.79
CA GLY A 152 1.01 17.73 2.38
C GLY A 152 0.53 18.93 3.20
N GLU A 153 -0.72 19.33 3.10
CA GLU A 153 -1.32 20.43 3.88
C GLU A 153 -1.99 19.95 5.18
N LEU A 154 -2.10 18.63 5.36
CA LEU A 154 -2.68 18.03 6.56
C LEU A 154 -1.77 18.29 7.77
N PRO A 155 -2.31 18.79 8.90
CA PRO A 155 -1.63 18.79 10.19
C PRO A 155 -1.25 17.38 10.64
N ALA A 156 -0.33 17.27 11.59
CA ALA A 156 -0.05 15.99 12.24
C ALA A 156 -1.31 15.50 12.96
N GLY A 157 -1.66 14.22 12.77
CA GLY A 157 -2.88 13.62 13.29
C GLY A 157 -3.22 12.31 12.61
N ASN A 158 -4.35 11.74 13.01
CA ASN A 158 -4.92 10.53 12.40
C ASN A 158 -6.06 10.92 11.46
N TYR A 159 -6.14 10.21 10.36
CA TYR A 159 -7.08 10.49 9.29
C TYR A 159 -7.58 9.19 8.66
N THR A 160 -8.75 9.26 8.04
CA THR A 160 -9.28 8.19 7.19
C THR A 160 -9.31 8.66 5.74
N TYR A 161 -8.71 7.88 4.86
CA TYR A 161 -8.80 8.04 3.41
C TYR A 161 -9.95 7.19 2.89
N MET A 162 -10.81 7.77 2.07
CA MET A 162 -11.99 7.11 1.55
C MET A 162 -12.11 7.29 0.04
N VAL A 163 -12.49 6.23 -0.65
CA VAL A 163 -12.87 6.27 -2.07
C VAL A 163 -14.23 5.62 -2.24
N VAL A 164 -15.13 6.30 -2.92
CA VAL A 164 -16.44 5.79 -3.31
C VAL A 164 -16.60 5.88 -4.82
N VAL A 165 -17.01 4.79 -5.43
CA VAL A 165 -17.27 4.70 -6.86
C VAL A 165 -18.67 4.17 -7.07
N THR A 166 -19.44 4.79 -7.97
CA THR A 166 -20.79 4.37 -8.33
C THR A 166 -20.89 4.24 -9.84
N ASP A 167 -21.55 3.21 -10.30
CA ASP A 167 -21.82 3.03 -11.72
C ASP A 167 -23.24 3.46 -12.15
N SER A 168 -23.55 3.29 -13.43
CA SER A 168 -24.84 3.67 -14.02
C SER A 168 -26.01 2.75 -13.64
N GLN A 169 -25.74 1.63 -12.98
CA GLN A 169 -26.77 0.74 -12.41
C GLN A 169 -27.05 1.06 -10.95
N GLY A 170 -26.23 1.92 -10.34
CA GLY A 170 -26.33 2.28 -8.92
C GLY A 170 -25.50 1.39 -8.02
N ASP A 171 -24.69 0.47 -8.59
CA ASP A 171 -23.77 -0.35 -7.81
C ASP A 171 -22.63 0.51 -7.27
N ASN A 172 -22.20 0.21 -6.03
CA ASN A 172 -21.22 1.00 -5.32
C ASN A 172 -20.04 0.12 -4.87
N LEU A 173 -18.84 0.68 -4.99
CA LEU A 173 -17.62 0.17 -4.38
C LEU A 173 -17.07 1.24 -3.46
N CYS A 174 -16.93 0.93 -2.18
CA CYS A 174 -16.32 1.81 -1.19
C CYS A 174 -15.03 1.18 -0.66
N PHE A 175 -13.99 2.00 -0.58
CA PHE A 175 -12.72 1.65 0.05
C PHE A 175 -12.35 2.71 1.09
N THR A 176 -11.84 2.26 2.24
CA THR A 176 -11.28 3.14 3.28
C THR A 176 -9.95 2.62 3.78
N SER A 177 -9.12 3.54 4.26
CA SER A 177 -7.86 3.23 4.93
C SER A 177 -7.51 4.34 5.91
N ASP A 178 -7.23 3.97 7.14
CA ASP A 178 -6.70 4.90 8.12
C ASP A 178 -5.23 5.19 7.85
N PHE A 179 -4.82 6.41 8.14
CA PHE A 179 -3.45 6.82 7.99
C PHE A 179 -3.07 7.90 9.01
N THR A 180 -1.78 8.03 9.26
CA THR A 180 -1.25 9.03 10.19
C THR A 180 -0.42 10.05 9.43
N VAL A 181 -0.60 11.33 9.77
CA VAL A 181 0.30 12.41 9.38
C VAL A 181 1.23 12.73 10.54
N SER A 182 2.53 12.57 10.33
CA SER A 182 3.55 12.85 11.35
C SER A 182 4.19 14.23 11.17
N ASP A 183 4.65 14.85 12.25
CA ASP A 183 5.30 16.18 12.30
C ASP A 183 6.74 16.21 11.75
N GLY A 184 7.16 15.18 11.04
CA GLY A 184 8.43 15.16 10.33
C GLY A 184 9.54 14.31 10.95
N SER A 185 9.32 13.68 12.07
CA SER A 185 10.26 12.73 12.68
C SER A 185 10.10 11.29 12.17
N ALA A 186 8.94 10.93 11.61
CA ALA A 186 8.70 9.63 11.00
C ALA A 186 9.07 9.63 9.51
N SER A 187 9.63 8.53 9.05
CA SER A 187 9.91 8.33 7.62
C SER A 187 8.59 8.16 6.87
N SER A 188 8.27 9.13 6.01
CA SER A 188 7.22 8.92 5.02
C SER A 188 7.71 7.85 4.03
N GLY A 189 7.03 6.74 3.90
CA GLY A 189 7.51 5.75 2.97
C GLY A 189 6.42 4.92 2.33
N VAL A 190 6.45 4.91 1.02
CA VAL A 190 5.93 3.84 0.19
C VAL A 190 6.79 2.58 0.37
N TYR A 191 7.94 2.70 1.05
CA TYR A 191 8.91 1.63 1.25
C TYR A 191 9.25 1.53 2.73
N TRP A 192 9.11 0.35 3.28
CA TRP A 192 9.60 0.02 4.61
C TRP A 192 11.03 -0.48 4.51
N SER A 193 12.00 0.27 5.03
CA SER A 193 13.30 -0.31 5.28
C SER A 193 13.33 -0.77 6.72
N VAL A 194 13.41 -2.05 6.96
CA VAL A 194 13.57 -2.60 8.28
C VAL A 194 15.03 -2.96 8.49
N LYS A 195 15.65 -2.33 9.48
CA LYS A 195 16.90 -2.87 10.02
C LYS A 195 16.53 -4.09 10.85
N ASP A 196 16.98 -5.25 10.41
CA ASP A 196 16.87 -6.44 11.23
C ASP A 196 17.83 -6.33 12.41
N THR A 197 17.36 -5.71 13.48
CA THR A 197 17.99 -5.81 14.78
C THR A 197 17.15 -6.62 15.76
N GLU A 198 15.87 -6.79 15.50
CA GLU A 198 14.97 -7.56 16.36
C GLU A 198 13.69 -7.91 15.56
N GLY A 199 13.61 -9.16 15.07
CA GLY A 199 12.51 -9.65 14.23
C GLY A 199 11.08 -9.49 14.77
N THR A 200 10.94 -9.08 16.01
CA THR A 200 9.67 -8.81 16.68
C THR A 200 8.99 -7.54 16.15
N LYS A 201 9.75 -6.47 15.89
CA LYS A 201 9.16 -5.15 15.50
C LYS A 201 8.50 -5.13 14.14
N LEU A 202 8.92 -6.00 13.23
CA LEU A 202 8.32 -6.07 11.91
C LEU A 202 6.99 -6.81 11.94
N LEU A 203 6.91 -7.90 12.71
CA LEU A 203 5.64 -8.64 12.90
C LEU A 203 4.61 -7.76 13.58
N ASP A 204 5.02 -6.97 14.57
CA ASP A 204 4.14 -6.00 15.24
C ASP A 204 3.63 -4.94 14.24
N SER A 205 4.48 -4.42 13.35
CA SER A 205 4.07 -3.45 12.33
C SER A 205 3.12 -4.04 11.29
N ILE A 206 3.31 -5.30 10.89
CA ILE A 206 2.40 -6.00 9.97
C ILE A 206 1.06 -6.26 10.65
N GLN A 207 1.07 -6.64 11.92
CA GLN A 207 -0.15 -6.88 12.69
C GLN A 207 -0.93 -5.57 12.91
N GLU A 208 -0.26 -4.47 13.24
CA GLU A 208 -0.89 -3.15 13.35
C GLU A 208 -1.57 -2.71 12.05
N VAL A 209 -0.93 -2.96 10.91
CA VAL A 209 -1.52 -2.65 9.60
C VAL A 209 -2.75 -3.53 9.31
N GLN A 210 -2.69 -4.82 9.62
CA GLN A 210 -3.83 -5.73 9.48
C GLN A 210 -4.98 -5.35 10.42
N ASP A 211 -4.68 -5.00 11.66
CA ASP A 211 -5.67 -4.59 12.65
C ASP A 211 -6.33 -3.26 12.28
N SER A 212 -5.56 -2.30 11.74
CA SER A 212 -6.07 -1.04 11.20
C SER A 212 -7.02 -1.26 10.02
N PHE A 213 -6.68 -2.20 9.13
CA PHE A 213 -7.51 -2.54 7.97
C PHE A 213 -8.85 -3.13 8.41
N THR A 214 -8.85 -3.99 9.42
CA THR A 214 -10.07 -4.62 9.96
C THR A 214 -10.97 -3.60 10.66
N SER A 215 -10.40 -2.69 11.44
CA SER A 215 -11.16 -1.67 12.16
C SER A 215 -11.75 -0.59 11.23
N ALA A 216 -11.03 -0.22 10.16
CA ALA A 216 -11.51 0.73 9.16
C ALA A 216 -12.75 0.21 8.42
N THR A 217 -12.76 -1.07 8.07
CA THR A 217 -13.93 -1.69 7.42
C THR A 217 -15.17 -1.70 8.31
N GLU A 218 -15.02 -1.94 9.60
CA GLU A 218 -16.14 -1.94 10.56
C GLU A 218 -16.70 -0.53 10.80
N SER A 219 -15.84 0.47 10.93
CA SER A 219 -16.23 1.88 11.12
C SER A 219 -17.01 2.44 9.92
N THR A 220 -16.60 2.05 8.71
CA THR A 220 -17.19 2.57 7.47
C THR A 220 -18.56 2.00 7.17
N LEU A 221 -18.82 0.74 7.54
CA LEU A 221 -20.13 0.13 7.40
C LEU A 221 -21.19 0.90 8.21
N GLY A 222 -20.85 1.33 9.43
CA GLY A 222 -21.76 2.13 10.26
C GLY A 222 -22.05 3.52 9.68
N TRP A 223 -21.09 4.15 9.02
CA TRP A 223 -21.28 5.46 8.38
C TRP A 223 -22.09 5.34 7.08
N LEU A 224 -21.80 4.32 6.26
CA LEU A 224 -22.58 4.05 5.05
C LEU A 224 -24.07 3.80 5.37
N GLU A 225 -24.36 3.05 6.44
CA GLU A 225 -25.74 2.85 6.88
C GLU A 225 -26.42 4.17 7.26
N SER A 226 -25.67 5.15 7.80
CA SER A 226 -26.19 6.47 8.14
C SER A 226 -26.44 7.39 6.94
N LEU A 227 -25.81 7.13 5.79
CA LEU A 227 -26.02 7.92 4.55
C LEU A 227 -27.24 7.46 3.76
N PHE A 228 -27.73 6.25 4.01
CA PHE A 228 -28.87 5.66 3.29
C PHE A 228 -30.16 5.57 4.12
N HIS A 229 -30.16 6.17 5.32
CA HIS A 229 -31.32 6.43 6.16
C HIS A 229 -31.52 7.94 6.36
#